data_462cbf1b420e24f068a6557d7827c9e6
#
_entry.id   462cbf1b420e24f068a6557d7827c9e6
#
_cell.length_a   1.000
_cell.length_b   1.000
_cell.length_c   1.000
_cell.angle_alpha   90.00
_cell.angle_beta   90.00
_cell.angle_gamma   90.00
#
_symmetry.space_group_name_H-M   'P 1'
#
loop_
_entity.id
_entity.type
_entity.pdbx_description
1 polymer ?
#
loop_
_entity_poly.entity_id
_entity_poly.type
_entity_poly.pdbx_seq_one_letter_code
_entity_poly.pdbx_strand_id
1 'polypeptide(L)'
;MSGSDYYTINGHITPVKLFATLYLFRAKGQILVLDDCDNIFTNDIGINILKAATDTTQNTVSYVSNNQIKVNGVVVQDFKFEGSVIICTNIDLSSGRGRQAEHMKAVDSRSTKITFGIESVDQKFAQLMNVVLITNYLKEKKLYLNDQKIYLMLDYIRVNLPRIKSLDLRLPEKIGSEMMNRKDWKEVCDLFIAS
;
A
#
# COMPACT_ATOMS: atom_id res chain seq x y z
N MET A 1 16.83 -16.85 14.29
CA MET A 1 15.77 -15.88 14.01
C MET A 1 14.78 -16.57 13.11
N SER A 2 13.60 -16.93 13.60
CA SER A 2 12.48 -17.32 12.75
C SER A 2 12.02 -16.05 12.05
N GLY A 3 12.65 -15.72 10.93
CA GLY A 3 12.33 -14.53 10.18
C GLY A 3 10.98 -14.71 9.51
N SER A 4 10.09 -13.76 9.67
CA SER A 4 9.00 -13.59 8.74
C SER A 4 9.60 -13.44 7.34
N ASP A 5 9.05 -14.15 6.36
CA ASP A 5 9.51 -14.09 4.97
C ASP A 5 9.28 -12.71 4.33
N TYR A 6 8.57 -11.83 5.03
CA TYR A 6 8.31 -10.45 4.58
C TYR A 6 8.43 -9.42 5.72
N TYR A 7 8.69 -8.18 5.34
CA TYR A 7 8.70 -7.01 6.22
C TYR A 7 8.00 -5.83 5.52
N THR A 8 7.10 -5.17 6.22
CA THR A 8 6.35 -4.03 5.69
C THR A 8 6.83 -2.73 6.32
N ILE A 9 7.04 -1.71 5.49
CA ILE A 9 7.28 -0.33 5.89
C ILE A 9 6.12 0.51 5.35
N ASN A 10 5.47 1.28 6.23
CA ASN A 10 4.36 2.14 5.89
C ASN A 10 4.78 3.62 5.99
N GLY A 11 4.45 4.42 4.98
CA GLY A 11 4.64 5.85 4.96
C GLY A 11 6.07 6.27 4.58
N HIS A 12 6.78 7.01 5.43
CA HIS A 12 8.06 7.63 5.08
C HIS A 12 9.27 6.74 5.37
N ILE A 13 10.19 6.61 4.40
CA ILE A 13 11.47 5.94 4.57
C ILE A 13 12.62 6.80 4.02
N THR A 14 13.73 6.90 4.76
CA THR A 14 14.95 7.56 4.27
C THR A 14 15.77 6.62 3.37
N PRO A 15 16.60 7.14 2.44
CA PRO A 15 17.47 6.32 1.59
C PRO A 15 18.40 5.39 2.38
N VAL A 16 18.97 5.86 3.48
CA VAL A 16 19.82 5.04 4.37
C VAL A 16 19.04 3.87 4.97
N LYS A 17 17.81 4.14 5.44
CA LYS A 17 16.97 3.09 6.01
C LYS A 17 16.49 2.11 4.94
N LEU A 18 16.16 2.59 3.74
CA LEU A 18 15.84 1.74 2.59
C LEU A 18 17.00 0.80 2.27
N PHE A 19 18.23 1.33 2.12
CA PHE A 19 19.42 0.54 1.86
C PHE A 19 19.65 -0.54 2.93
N ALA A 20 19.59 -0.13 4.20
CA ALA A 20 19.76 -1.04 5.33
C ALA A 20 18.68 -2.14 5.38
N THR A 21 17.43 -1.79 5.05
CA THR A 21 16.34 -2.78 5.05
C THR A 21 16.45 -3.73 3.85
N LEU A 22 16.79 -3.25 2.68
CA LEU A 22 17.08 -4.11 1.52
C LEU A 22 18.21 -5.10 1.84
N TYR A 23 19.27 -4.66 2.54
CA TYR A 23 20.33 -5.57 3.00
C TYR A 23 19.81 -6.67 3.91
N LEU A 24 18.91 -6.35 4.86
CA LEU A 24 18.32 -7.33 5.77
C LEU A 24 17.45 -8.37 5.07
N PHE A 25 16.75 -7.95 4.01
CA PHE A 25 15.80 -8.78 3.24
C PHE A 25 16.34 -9.14 1.86
N ARG A 26 17.68 -9.23 1.72
CA ARG A 26 18.33 -9.47 0.42
C ARG A 26 18.29 -10.91 -0.07
N ALA A 27 17.99 -11.86 0.80
CA ALA A 27 18.04 -13.26 0.42
C ALA A 27 16.85 -13.68 -0.45
N LYS A 28 17.05 -14.67 -1.30
CA LYS A 28 15.99 -15.24 -2.14
C LYS A 28 14.83 -15.73 -1.28
N GLY A 29 13.60 -15.38 -1.68
CA GLY A 29 12.37 -15.72 -0.95
C GLY A 29 11.98 -14.70 0.11
N GLN A 30 12.84 -13.73 0.43
CA GLN A 30 12.47 -12.62 1.33
C GLN A 30 11.77 -11.50 0.57
N ILE A 31 10.82 -10.83 1.21
CA ILE A 31 9.99 -9.80 0.59
C ILE A 31 10.05 -8.53 1.43
N LEU A 32 10.37 -7.39 0.79
CA LEU A 32 10.19 -6.07 1.36
C LEU A 32 8.94 -5.44 0.77
N VAL A 33 7.98 -5.08 1.62
CA VAL A 33 6.78 -4.34 1.24
C VAL A 33 6.96 -2.87 1.59
N LEU A 34 6.83 -2.00 0.60
CA LEU A 34 6.84 -0.53 0.74
C LEU A 34 5.40 -0.05 0.51
N ASP A 35 4.72 0.33 1.58
CA ASP A 35 3.33 0.74 1.56
C ASP A 35 3.23 2.25 1.82
N ASP A 36 2.67 3.00 0.85
CA ASP A 36 2.61 4.47 0.87
C ASP A 36 3.98 5.17 1.09
N CYS A 37 5.09 4.51 0.70
CA CYS A 37 6.44 5.07 0.82
C CYS A 37 6.79 6.00 -0.35
N ASP A 38 5.88 6.85 -0.77
CA ASP A 38 5.93 7.65 -1.99
C ASP A 38 7.08 8.68 -2.00
N ASN A 39 7.60 9.05 -0.83
CA ASN A 39 8.77 9.91 -0.72
C ASN A 39 10.03 9.34 -1.37
N ILE A 40 10.12 8.04 -1.60
CA ILE A 40 11.24 7.41 -2.31
C ILE A 40 11.30 7.91 -3.76
N PHE A 41 10.14 8.07 -4.39
CA PHE A 41 10.05 8.50 -5.78
C PHE A 41 10.38 9.97 -5.98
N THR A 42 10.36 10.77 -4.91
CA THR A 42 10.75 12.18 -4.93
C THR A 42 12.21 12.41 -4.53
N ASN A 43 12.94 11.35 -4.18
CA ASN A 43 14.33 11.39 -3.74
C ASN A 43 15.24 10.63 -4.71
N ASP A 44 16.14 11.33 -5.38
CA ASP A 44 17.05 10.77 -6.40
C ASP A 44 17.89 9.61 -5.84
N ILE A 45 18.31 9.66 -4.59
CA ILE A 45 19.10 8.60 -3.96
C ILE A 45 18.22 7.38 -3.72
N GLY A 46 17.04 7.58 -3.13
CA GLY A 46 16.10 6.51 -2.83
C GLY A 46 15.67 5.74 -4.07
N ILE A 47 15.30 6.46 -5.13
CA ILE A 47 14.87 5.82 -6.38
C ILE A 47 16.03 5.10 -7.10
N ASN A 48 17.28 5.61 -7.00
CA ASN A 48 18.45 4.90 -7.54
C ASN A 48 18.75 3.61 -6.78
N ILE A 49 18.58 3.59 -5.46
CA ILE A 49 18.69 2.37 -4.65
C ILE A 49 17.63 1.34 -5.09
N LEU A 50 16.36 1.76 -5.28
CA LEU A 50 15.31 0.87 -5.79
C LEU A 50 15.63 0.33 -7.19
N LYS A 51 16.09 1.19 -8.08
CA LYS A 51 16.50 0.76 -9.43
C LYS A 51 17.60 -0.29 -9.39
N ALA A 52 18.60 -0.13 -8.52
CA ALA A 52 19.66 -1.12 -8.34
C ALA A 52 19.13 -2.44 -7.77
N ALA A 53 18.21 -2.40 -6.79
CA ALA A 53 17.62 -3.58 -6.20
C ALA A 53 16.70 -4.34 -7.18
N THR A 54 16.04 -3.62 -8.10
CA THR A 54 15.13 -4.20 -9.09
C THR A 54 15.82 -4.52 -10.43
N ASP A 55 17.13 -4.31 -10.53
CA ASP A 55 17.87 -4.66 -11.74
C ASP A 55 18.00 -6.18 -11.88
N THR A 56 17.51 -6.72 -12.99
CA THR A 56 17.51 -8.16 -13.25
C THR A 56 18.86 -8.69 -13.74
N THR A 57 19.79 -7.79 -14.09
CA THR A 57 21.07 -8.15 -14.68
C THR A 57 22.20 -8.12 -13.67
N GLN A 58 22.33 -7.04 -12.90
CA GLN A 58 23.44 -6.87 -11.96
C GLN A 58 23.02 -6.98 -10.49
N ASN A 59 21.77 -6.67 -10.15
CA ASN A 59 21.14 -6.70 -8.82
C ASN A 59 22.06 -6.33 -7.63
N THR A 60 23.10 -5.55 -7.88
CA THR A 60 24.04 -5.08 -6.86
C THR A 60 23.62 -3.69 -6.39
N VAL A 61 23.28 -3.60 -5.12
CA VAL A 61 22.87 -2.36 -4.48
C VAL A 61 24.07 -1.77 -3.75
N SER A 62 24.49 -0.57 -4.16
CA SER A 62 25.61 0.15 -3.54
C SER A 62 25.13 1.49 -2.99
N TYR A 63 25.62 1.87 -1.84
CA TYR A 63 25.38 3.18 -1.26
C TYR A 63 26.64 3.71 -0.60
N VAL A 64 27.25 4.70 -1.23
CA VAL A 64 28.46 5.36 -0.72
C VAL A 64 28.05 6.61 0.04
N SER A 65 28.43 6.71 1.28
CA SER A 65 28.12 7.80 2.20
C SER A 65 29.39 8.19 2.99
N ASN A 66 29.47 9.45 3.39
CA ASN A 66 30.56 9.93 4.26
C ASN A 66 30.59 9.20 5.62
N ASN A 67 29.45 8.70 6.07
CA ASN A 67 29.34 7.92 7.29
C ASN A 67 29.15 6.43 6.95
N GLN A 68 29.88 5.56 7.64
CA GLN A 68 29.70 4.12 7.47
C GLN A 68 28.29 3.68 7.89
N ILE A 69 27.63 2.96 6.99
CA ILE A 69 26.33 2.36 7.32
C ILE A 69 26.59 1.02 8.00
N LYS A 70 26.13 0.91 9.25
CA LYS A 70 26.21 -0.32 10.02
C LYS A 70 24.83 -0.96 10.14
N VAL A 71 24.73 -2.23 9.76
CA VAL A 71 23.51 -3.04 9.89
C VAL A 71 23.85 -4.23 10.78
N ASN A 72 23.24 -4.32 11.94
CA ASN A 72 23.57 -5.36 12.96
C ASN A 72 25.07 -5.41 13.30
N GLY A 73 25.73 -4.26 13.37
CA GLY A 73 27.16 -4.15 13.70
C GLY A 73 28.11 -4.35 12.51
N VAL A 74 27.63 -4.78 11.36
CA VAL A 74 28.41 -4.99 10.14
C VAL A 74 28.39 -3.73 9.27
N VAL A 75 29.54 -3.27 8.82
CA VAL A 75 29.66 -2.18 7.83
C VAL A 75 29.27 -2.71 6.47
N VAL A 76 28.27 -2.07 5.83
CA VAL A 76 27.75 -2.45 4.52
C VAL A 76 27.96 -1.29 3.54
N GLN A 77 28.59 -1.56 2.41
CA GLN A 77 28.78 -0.60 1.31
C GLN A 77 28.02 -1.03 0.05
N ASP A 78 27.99 -2.32 -0.20
CA ASP A 78 27.29 -2.93 -1.31
C ASP A 78 26.84 -4.36 -0.96
N PHE A 79 25.86 -4.88 -1.70
CA PHE A 79 25.40 -6.25 -1.58
C PHE A 79 24.59 -6.66 -2.81
N LYS A 80 24.51 -7.96 -3.08
CA LYS A 80 23.56 -8.53 -4.03
C LYS A 80 22.18 -8.64 -3.40
N PHE A 81 21.17 -8.18 -4.12
CA PHE A 81 19.77 -8.28 -3.71
C PHE A 81 19.07 -9.36 -4.56
N GLU A 82 18.70 -10.45 -3.93
CA GLU A 82 17.97 -11.59 -4.53
C GLU A 82 16.55 -11.72 -3.95
N GLY A 83 16.17 -10.81 -3.05
CA GLY A 83 14.84 -10.71 -2.50
C GLY A 83 13.83 -10.14 -3.50
N SER A 84 12.63 -9.89 -3.02
CA SER A 84 11.57 -9.24 -3.80
C SER A 84 11.14 -7.95 -3.13
N VAL A 85 10.71 -6.96 -3.93
CA VAL A 85 10.11 -5.72 -3.43
C VAL A 85 8.68 -5.64 -3.94
N ILE A 86 7.74 -5.40 -3.03
CA ILE A 86 6.35 -5.07 -3.35
C ILE A 86 6.17 -3.59 -3.03
N ILE A 87 5.64 -2.83 -3.97
CA ILE A 87 5.37 -1.40 -3.81
C ILE A 87 3.87 -1.18 -3.92
N CYS A 88 3.26 -0.70 -2.83
CA CYS A 88 1.87 -0.24 -2.82
C CYS A 88 1.90 1.29 -2.86
N THR A 89 1.42 1.88 -3.94
CA THR A 89 1.46 3.33 -4.15
C THR A 89 0.25 3.80 -4.95
N ASN A 90 -0.19 5.02 -4.69
CA ASN A 90 -1.18 5.72 -5.48
C ASN A 90 -0.55 6.53 -6.63
N ILE A 91 0.78 6.59 -6.71
CA ILE A 91 1.48 7.29 -7.80
C ILE A 91 1.49 6.41 -9.05
N ASP A 92 1.09 7.00 -10.17
CA ASP A 92 1.30 6.36 -11.47
C ASP A 92 2.77 6.53 -11.90
N LEU A 93 3.56 5.46 -11.73
CA LEU A 93 4.99 5.44 -12.05
C LEU A 93 5.28 5.59 -13.55
N SER A 94 4.29 5.32 -14.40
CA SER A 94 4.42 5.44 -15.87
C SER A 94 4.19 6.87 -16.37
N SER A 95 3.58 7.73 -15.55
CA SER A 95 3.19 9.09 -15.90
C SER A 95 4.26 10.13 -15.55
N GLY A 96 4.07 11.35 -16.05
CA GLY A 96 4.91 12.49 -15.73
C GLY A 96 5.97 12.82 -16.76
N ARG A 97 6.69 13.94 -16.53
CA ARG A 97 7.76 14.46 -17.37
C ARG A 97 8.97 14.87 -16.52
N GLY A 98 10.16 14.90 -17.16
CA GLY A 98 11.40 15.30 -16.52
C GLY A 98 12.16 14.12 -15.89
N ARG A 99 13.35 14.41 -15.35
CA ARG A 99 14.31 13.41 -14.85
C ARG A 99 13.72 12.44 -13.82
N GLN A 100 12.91 12.95 -12.92
CA GLN A 100 12.29 12.13 -11.87
C GLN A 100 11.29 11.12 -12.46
N ALA A 101 10.50 11.53 -13.44
CA ALA A 101 9.59 10.64 -14.16
C ALA A 101 10.34 9.56 -14.94
N GLU A 102 11.52 9.86 -15.50
CA GLU A 102 12.36 8.85 -16.16
C GLU A 102 12.85 7.80 -15.17
N HIS A 103 13.22 8.20 -13.96
CA HIS A 103 13.60 7.26 -12.90
C HIS A 103 12.42 6.39 -12.44
N MET A 104 11.23 6.97 -12.30
CA MET A 104 10.00 6.21 -11.96
C MET A 104 9.65 5.19 -13.06
N LYS A 105 9.69 5.60 -14.32
CA LYS A 105 9.49 4.71 -15.48
C LYS A 105 10.49 3.55 -15.52
N ALA A 106 11.73 3.80 -15.09
CA ALA A 106 12.73 2.73 -15.01
C ALA A 106 12.42 1.71 -13.91
N VAL A 107 11.78 2.08 -12.81
CA VAL A 107 11.27 1.15 -11.79
C VAL A 107 10.04 0.42 -12.35
N ASP A 108 9.11 1.13 -12.95
CA ASP A 108 7.89 0.57 -13.56
C ASP A 108 8.21 -0.51 -14.60
N SER A 109 9.18 -0.23 -15.50
CA SER A 109 9.59 -1.18 -16.55
C SER A 109 10.24 -2.46 -16.05
N ARG A 110 10.74 -2.48 -14.81
CA ARG A 110 11.34 -3.65 -14.12
C ARG A 110 10.37 -4.35 -13.18
N SER A 111 9.14 -3.84 -13.09
CA SER A 111 8.12 -4.32 -12.16
C SER A 111 6.99 -5.02 -12.90
N THR A 112 6.38 -6.00 -12.26
CA THR A 112 5.09 -6.52 -12.70
C THR A 112 3.99 -5.67 -12.06
N LYS A 113 3.31 -4.85 -12.87
CA LYS A 113 2.24 -3.98 -12.39
C LYS A 113 0.96 -4.80 -12.22
N ILE A 114 0.42 -4.79 -11.01
CA ILE A 114 -0.90 -5.33 -10.71
C ILE A 114 -1.84 -4.14 -10.51
N THR A 115 -2.73 -3.92 -11.47
CA THR A 115 -3.74 -2.87 -11.36
C THR A 115 -5.06 -3.54 -11.00
N PHE A 116 -5.63 -3.18 -9.87
CA PHE A 116 -6.99 -3.55 -9.54
C PHE A 116 -7.92 -2.62 -10.32
N GLY A 117 -8.12 -2.95 -11.60
CA GLY A 117 -8.92 -2.17 -12.53
C GLY A 117 -10.41 -2.30 -12.24
N ILE A 118 -10.86 -1.57 -11.21
CA ILE A 118 -12.27 -1.45 -10.88
C ILE A 118 -12.73 -0.11 -11.45
N GLU A 119 -13.22 -0.16 -12.68
CA GLU A 119 -13.53 1.04 -13.45
C GLU A 119 -14.95 1.57 -13.16
N SER A 120 -15.91 0.67 -12.89
CA SER A 120 -17.30 1.07 -12.65
C SER A 120 -17.64 1.13 -11.14
N VAL A 121 -18.63 1.95 -10.79
CA VAL A 121 -19.18 2.05 -9.43
C VAL A 121 -19.76 0.72 -8.99
N ASP A 122 -20.41 -0.01 -9.90
CA ASP A 122 -21.00 -1.33 -9.62
C ASP A 122 -19.94 -2.38 -9.30
N GLN A 123 -18.82 -2.38 -10.03
CA GLN A 123 -17.68 -3.26 -9.73
C GLN A 123 -17.04 -2.93 -8.38
N LYS A 124 -16.88 -1.64 -8.06
CA LYS A 124 -16.40 -1.20 -6.74
C LYS A 124 -17.33 -1.66 -5.63
N PHE A 125 -18.63 -1.53 -5.83
CA PHE A 125 -19.61 -1.98 -4.85
C PHE A 125 -19.61 -3.51 -4.69
N ALA A 126 -19.53 -4.26 -5.78
CA ALA A 126 -19.44 -5.72 -5.75
C ALA A 126 -18.18 -6.19 -4.99
N GLN A 127 -17.04 -5.54 -5.20
CA GLN A 127 -15.81 -5.84 -4.47
C GLN A 127 -15.94 -5.49 -2.99
N LEU A 128 -16.51 -4.32 -2.66
CA LEU A 128 -16.76 -3.91 -1.29
C LEU A 128 -17.66 -4.93 -0.57
N MET A 129 -18.75 -5.36 -1.21
CA MET A 129 -19.62 -6.42 -0.68
C MET A 129 -18.86 -7.71 -0.43
N ASN A 130 -18.04 -8.14 -1.38
CA ASN A 130 -17.24 -9.35 -1.26
C ASN A 130 -16.31 -9.29 -0.04
N VAL A 131 -15.58 -8.19 0.14
CA VAL A 131 -14.70 -8.00 1.31
C VAL A 131 -15.51 -8.00 2.61
N VAL A 132 -16.61 -7.26 2.68
CA VAL A 132 -17.44 -7.13 3.89
C VAL A 132 -18.11 -8.46 4.28
N LEU A 133 -18.58 -9.24 3.30
CA LEU A 133 -19.36 -10.47 3.56
C LEU A 133 -18.47 -11.71 3.72
N ILE A 134 -17.35 -11.79 3.00
CA ILE A 134 -16.55 -13.03 2.95
C ILE A 134 -15.35 -12.99 3.89
N THR A 135 -14.82 -11.78 4.16
CA THR A 135 -13.67 -11.64 5.06
C THR A 135 -14.09 -11.24 6.47
N ASN A 136 -13.14 -11.32 7.41
CA ASN A 136 -13.34 -10.81 8.76
C ASN A 136 -13.09 -9.30 8.89
N TYR A 137 -13.10 -8.57 7.77
CA TYR A 137 -12.70 -7.17 7.69
C TYR A 137 -13.34 -6.28 8.77
N LEU A 138 -14.67 -6.32 8.92
CA LEU A 138 -15.35 -5.49 9.93
C LEU A 138 -14.95 -5.88 11.35
N LYS A 139 -14.74 -7.18 11.63
CA LYS A 139 -14.31 -7.66 12.96
C LYS A 139 -12.88 -7.21 13.27
N GLU A 140 -11.98 -7.23 12.29
CA GLU A 140 -10.61 -6.73 12.42
C GLU A 140 -10.59 -5.23 12.75
N LYS A 141 -11.58 -4.49 12.24
CA LYS A 141 -11.83 -3.08 12.57
C LYS A 141 -12.63 -2.88 13.87
N LYS A 142 -12.84 -3.95 14.66
CA LYS A 142 -13.62 -3.95 15.91
C LYS A 142 -15.08 -3.54 15.74
N LEU A 143 -15.64 -3.74 14.55
CA LEU A 143 -17.03 -3.47 14.22
C LEU A 143 -17.82 -4.77 14.31
N TYR A 144 -18.42 -5.04 15.47
CA TYR A 144 -19.14 -6.27 15.77
C TYR A 144 -20.63 -6.14 15.39
N LEU A 145 -20.87 -6.01 14.08
CA LEU A 145 -22.23 -5.99 13.52
C LEU A 145 -22.72 -7.42 13.31
N ASN A 146 -23.99 -7.66 13.59
CA ASN A 146 -24.66 -8.90 13.19
C ASN A 146 -25.02 -8.85 11.70
N ASP A 147 -25.35 -10.00 11.11
CA ASP A 147 -25.63 -10.12 9.67
C ASP A 147 -26.74 -9.15 9.22
N GLN A 148 -27.81 -9.01 10.01
CA GLN A 148 -28.91 -8.09 9.69
C GLN A 148 -28.42 -6.63 9.56
N LYS A 149 -27.55 -6.19 10.47
CA LYS A 149 -26.95 -4.85 10.41
C LYS A 149 -25.99 -4.71 9.21
N ILE A 150 -25.23 -5.76 8.91
CA ILE A 150 -24.34 -5.76 7.73
C ILE A 150 -25.14 -5.62 6.44
N TYR A 151 -26.21 -6.40 6.27
CA TYR A 151 -27.07 -6.28 5.09
C TYR A 151 -27.76 -4.91 5.02
N LEU A 152 -28.20 -4.36 6.14
CA LEU A 152 -28.81 -3.02 6.20
C LEU A 152 -27.81 -1.94 5.80
N MET A 153 -26.56 -2.05 6.22
CA MET A 153 -25.47 -1.15 5.83
C MET A 153 -25.19 -1.23 4.32
N LEU A 154 -25.08 -2.44 3.79
CA LEU A 154 -24.81 -2.66 2.37
C LEU A 154 -25.97 -2.15 1.49
N ASP A 155 -27.22 -2.35 1.92
CA ASP A 155 -28.40 -1.81 1.24
C ASP A 155 -28.43 -0.28 1.27
N TYR A 156 -28.09 0.33 2.41
CA TYR A 156 -27.95 1.77 2.51
C TYR A 156 -26.89 2.32 1.55
N ILE A 157 -25.71 1.67 1.47
CA ILE A 157 -24.67 2.05 0.51
C ILE A 157 -25.20 1.91 -0.93
N ARG A 158 -25.83 0.77 -1.27
CA ARG A 158 -26.38 0.50 -2.59
C ARG A 158 -27.37 1.56 -3.06
N VAL A 159 -28.32 1.91 -2.21
CA VAL A 159 -29.34 2.94 -2.53
C VAL A 159 -28.73 4.33 -2.72
N ASN A 160 -27.63 4.61 -2.02
CA ASN A 160 -26.96 5.91 -2.07
C ASN A 160 -25.76 5.99 -3.03
N LEU A 161 -25.48 4.92 -3.82
CA LEU A 161 -24.36 4.92 -4.78
C LEU A 161 -24.27 6.18 -5.65
N PRO A 162 -25.35 6.74 -6.18
CA PRO A 162 -25.28 7.94 -7.01
C PRO A 162 -24.79 9.20 -6.26
N ARG A 163 -24.90 9.21 -4.92
CA ARG A 163 -24.52 10.35 -4.06
C ARG A 163 -23.14 10.17 -3.44
N ILE A 164 -22.59 8.94 -3.41
CA ILE A 164 -21.33 8.62 -2.77
C ILE A 164 -20.17 9.10 -3.64
N LYS A 165 -19.36 10.02 -3.13
CA LYS A 165 -18.17 10.53 -3.84
C LYS A 165 -17.00 9.55 -3.84
N SER A 166 -16.76 8.87 -2.72
CA SER A 166 -15.69 7.90 -2.60
C SER A 166 -16.23 6.57 -2.09
N LEU A 167 -16.28 5.59 -2.98
CA LEU A 167 -16.67 4.23 -2.66
C LEU A 167 -15.41 3.39 -2.41
N ASP A 168 -14.98 3.33 -1.17
CA ASP A 168 -13.84 2.57 -0.70
C ASP A 168 -14.17 1.80 0.61
N LEU A 169 -13.23 1.00 1.11
CA LEU A 169 -13.43 0.20 2.32
C LEU A 169 -13.55 1.03 3.61
N ARG A 170 -13.16 2.31 3.61
CA ARG A 170 -13.35 3.20 4.77
C ARG A 170 -14.82 3.59 4.94
N LEU A 171 -15.60 3.54 3.85
CA LEU A 171 -17.02 3.87 3.93
C LEU A 171 -17.82 2.90 4.82
N PRO A 172 -17.77 1.56 4.65
CA PRO A 172 -18.43 0.63 5.56
C PRO A 172 -17.88 0.70 7.00
N GLU A 173 -16.60 1.05 7.22
CA GLU A 173 -16.08 1.30 8.56
C GLU A 173 -16.79 2.48 9.23
N LYS A 174 -16.91 3.60 8.55
CA LYS A 174 -17.58 4.80 9.06
C LYS A 174 -19.05 4.52 9.37
N ILE A 175 -19.78 3.96 8.40
CA ILE A 175 -21.22 3.63 8.57
C ILE A 175 -21.40 2.62 9.69
N GLY A 176 -20.60 1.57 9.74
CA GLY A 176 -20.65 0.53 10.77
C GLY A 176 -20.42 1.09 12.17
N SER A 177 -19.49 2.05 12.30
CA SER A 177 -19.25 2.77 13.56
C SER A 177 -20.48 3.56 14.01
N GLU A 178 -21.13 4.31 13.11
CA GLU A 178 -22.34 5.05 13.42
C GLU A 178 -23.50 4.10 13.81
N MET A 179 -23.66 2.99 13.09
CA MET A 179 -24.70 1.98 13.39
C MET A 179 -24.52 1.30 14.75
N MET A 180 -23.28 1.21 15.26
CA MET A 180 -23.03 0.66 16.61
C MET A 180 -23.40 1.66 17.70
N ASN A 181 -23.19 2.95 17.45
CA ASN A 181 -23.22 3.98 18.48
C ASN A 181 -24.52 4.80 18.49
N ARG A 182 -25.32 4.77 17.41
CA ARG A 182 -26.44 5.71 17.22
C ARG A 182 -27.67 5.03 16.62
N LYS A 183 -28.85 5.51 17.02
CA LYS A 183 -30.13 5.09 16.41
C LYS A 183 -30.41 5.86 15.11
N ASP A 184 -30.00 7.11 15.07
CA ASP A 184 -30.13 8.08 13.96
C ASP A 184 -28.97 7.99 12.94
N TRP A 185 -28.28 6.86 12.87
CA TRP A 185 -27.08 6.66 12.08
C TRP A 185 -27.24 7.02 10.61
N LYS A 186 -28.42 6.82 10.00
CA LYS A 186 -28.67 7.18 8.59
C LYS A 186 -28.58 8.68 8.34
N GLU A 187 -29.19 9.48 9.22
CA GLU A 187 -29.15 10.95 9.14
C GLU A 187 -27.71 11.46 9.23
N VAL A 188 -26.92 10.86 10.13
CA VAL A 188 -25.50 11.21 10.26
C VAL A 188 -24.70 10.78 9.04
N CYS A 189 -24.94 9.58 8.51
CA CYS A 189 -24.27 9.11 7.31
C CYS A 189 -24.60 9.98 6.08
N ASP A 190 -25.83 10.46 5.96
CA ASP A 190 -26.24 11.36 4.87
C ASP A 190 -25.42 12.66 4.83
N LEU A 191 -24.83 13.08 5.95
CA LEU A 191 -23.99 14.29 6.01
C LEU A 191 -22.61 14.07 5.37
N PHE A 192 -22.06 12.86 5.39
CA PHE A 192 -20.70 12.62 4.93
C PHE A 192 -20.58 11.78 3.66
N ILE A 193 -21.64 11.09 3.21
CA ILE A 193 -21.54 10.26 1.98
C ILE A 193 -21.45 11.12 0.71
N ALA A 194 -21.94 12.36 0.76
CA ALA A 194 -21.93 13.31 -0.34
C ALA A 194 -20.85 14.40 -0.21
N SER A 195 -20.07 14.40 0.87
CA SER A 195 -18.96 15.33 1.12
C SER A 195 -17.59 14.85 0.55
#